data_1622320ff47157029f7398a1700e0efb
#
_entry.id   1622320ff47157029f7398a1700e0efb
#
_cell.length_a   1.000
_cell.length_b   1.000
_cell.length_c   1.000
_cell.angle_alpha   90.00
_cell.angle_beta   90.00
_cell.angle_gamma   90.00
#
_symmetry.space_group_name_H-M   'P 1'
#
loop_
_entity.id
_entity.type
_entity.pdbx_description
1 polymer ?
#
loop_
_entity_poly.entity_id
_entity_poly.type
_entity_poly.pdbx_seq_one_letter_code
_entity_poly.pdbx_strand_id
1 'polypeptide(L)'
;MASTMPSDMSADVVVVGAGPGGSSTAYHLARAGLDVILLEKSPFPRDKICGDGLTPAAVHELIAMGVDTTGWMRNRGLTVIGGGHTVHMDWPDQKSLPGYGMTRARMDLDHALAQRAVEAGARLYEGVTVIGAIQDGSGRVVGVQAKSGRGKNATTTSVRASIVVDAGGVAARLATSLGLEKKMNRPMG
;
A
#
# COMPACT_ATOMS: atom_id res chain seq x y z
N MET A 1 -13.09 2.67 15.49
CA MET A 1 -14.48 2.76 14.97
C MET A 1 -14.37 2.71 13.46
N ALA A 2 -15.15 1.87 12.76
CA ALA A 2 -15.14 1.87 11.30
C ALA A 2 -15.67 3.22 10.80
N SER A 3 -14.91 3.91 9.98
CA SER A 3 -15.34 5.19 9.39
C SER A 3 -16.55 4.94 8.50
N THR A 4 -17.69 5.53 8.86
CA THR A 4 -18.88 5.46 8.00
C THR A 4 -18.60 6.31 6.75
N MET A 5 -18.56 5.66 5.59
CA MET A 5 -18.39 6.38 4.32
C MET A 5 -19.70 7.07 3.91
N PRO A 6 -19.66 8.29 3.36
CA PRO A 6 -20.80 8.88 2.67
C PRO A 6 -21.30 8.00 1.51
N SER A 7 -22.55 8.20 1.06
CA SER A 7 -23.15 7.39 0.00
C SER A 7 -22.44 7.50 -1.36
N ASP A 8 -21.94 8.70 -1.68
CA ASP A 8 -21.16 8.99 -2.88
C ASP A 8 -19.96 9.86 -2.52
N MET A 9 -18.82 9.53 -3.13
CA MET A 9 -17.56 10.23 -2.92
C MET A 9 -16.84 10.46 -4.23
N SER A 10 -16.04 11.53 -4.27
CA SER A 10 -15.15 11.81 -5.38
C SER A 10 -13.78 12.27 -4.89
N ALA A 11 -12.77 12.07 -5.74
CA ALA A 11 -11.40 12.51 -5.56
C ALA A 11 -10.70 12.61 -6.92
N ASP A 12 -9.51 13.20 -6.98
CA ASP A 12 -8.67 13.13 -8.18
C ASP A 12 -8.16 11.69 -8.37
N VAL A 13 -7.73 11.06 -7.26
CA VAL A 13 -7.17 9.71 -7.25
C VAL A 13 -7.77 8.87 -6.12
N VAL A 14 -8.13 7.63 -6.46
CA VAL A 14 -8.44 6.58 -5.48
C VAL A 14 -7.31 5.56 -5.47
N VAL A 15 -6.76 5.31 -4.29
CA VAL A 15 -5.74 4.28 -4.07
C VAL A 15 -6.36 3.13 -3.26
N VAL A 16 -6.28 1.91 -3.80
CA VAL A 16 -6.86 0.70 -3.21
C VAL A 16 -5.77 -0.11 -2.52
N GLY A 17 -5.83 -0.21 -1.19
CA GLY A 17 -4.84 -0.88 -0.34
C GLY A 17 -3.83 0.09 0.26
N ALA A 18 -3.79 0.14 1.60
CA ALA A 18 -2.87 0.98 2.36
C ALA A 18 -1.66 0.17 2.91
N GLY A 19 -1.12 -0.72 2.09
CA GLY A 19 0.22 -1.29 2.29
C GLY A 19 1.31 -0.28 1.90
N PRO A 20 2.61 -0.65 1.95
CA PRO A 20 3.71 0.27 1.66
C PRO A 20 3.57 0.98 0.31
N GLY A 21 3.22 0.25 -0.76
CA GLY A 21 3.04 0.85 -2.08
C GLY A 21 1.88 1.84 -2.15
N GLY A 22 0.71 1.49 -1.57
CA GLY A 22 -0.46 2.38 -1.61
C GLY A 22 -0.31 3.59 -0.71
N SER A 23 0.22 3.43 0.49
CA SER A 23 0.47 4.55 1.41
C SER A 23 1.51 5.52 0.86
N SER A 24 2.61 5.01 0.28
CA SER A 24 3.62 5.87 -0.38
C SER A 24 3.04 6.60 -1.58
N THR A 25 2.26 5.91 -2.41
CA THR A 25 1.55 6.54 -3.55
C THR A 25 0.64 7.66 -3.07
N ALA A 26 -0.21 7.39 -2.07
CA ALA A 26 -1.14 8.37 -1.52
C ALA A 26 -0.40 9.57 -0.91
N TYR A 27 0.71 9.33 -0.21
CA TYR A 27 1.56 10.38 0.35
C TYR A 27 2.08 11.33 -0.73
N HIS A 28 2.72 10.79 -1.76
CA HIS A 28 3.32 11.63 -2.80
C HIS A 28 2.27 12.40 -3.62
N LEU A 29 1.14 11.77 -3.93
CA LEU A 29 0.05 12.42 -4.65
C LEU A 29 -0.60 13.55 -3.82
N ALA A 30 -0.87 13.30 -2.54
CA ALA A 30 -1.42 14.32 -1.65
C ALA A 30 -0.45 15.50 -1.47
N ARG A 31 0.86 15.22 -1.31
CA ARG A 31 1.89 16.27 -1.29
C ARG A 31 1.97 17.08 -2.58
N ALA A 32 1.62 16.49 -3.70
CA ALA A 32 1.53 17.19 -4.99
C ALA A 32 0.24 18.03 -5.13
N GLY A 33 -0.61 18.07 -4.10
CA GLY A 33 -1.84 18.88 -4.06
C GLY A 33 -3.06 18.19 -4.66
N LEU A 34 -2.99 16.88 -4.94
CA LEU A 34 -4.15 16.13 -5.42
C LEU A 34 -5.06 15.71 -4.26
N ASP A 35 -6.37 15.69 -4.51
CA ASP A 35 -7.33 15.07 -3.60
C ASP A 35 -7.26 13.55 -3.73
N VAL A 36 -6.84 12.88 -2.65
CA VAL A 36 -6.57 11.43 -2.64
C VAL A 36 -7.44 10.73 -1.61
N ILE A 37 -8.14 9.70 -2.05
CA ILE A 37 -8.81 8.74 -1.17
C ILE A 37 -7.98 7.45 -1.12
N LEU A 38 -7.61 7.02 0.09
CA LEU A 38 -6.90 5.78 0.37
C LEU A 38 -7.85 4.80 1.06
N LEU A 39 -8.11 3.65 0.43
CA LEU A 39 -9.05 2.64 0.93
C LEU A 39 -8.29 1.42 1.45
N GLU A 40 -8.54 1.02 2.70
CA GLU A 40 -7.94 -0.17 3.30
C GLU A 40 -9.01 -1.07 3.91
N LYS A 41 -8.95 -2.37 3.58
CA LYS A 41 -9.94 -3.36 4.02
C LYS A 41 -9.88 -3.70 5.51
N SER A 42 -8.73 -3.52 6.13
CA SER A 42 -8.50 -3.86 7.54
C SER A 42 -8.22 -2.60 8.35
N PRO A 43 -8.71 -2.49 9.60
CA PRO A 43 -8.31 -1.40 10.48
C PRO A 43 -6.84 -1.54 10.89
N PHE A 44 -6.15 -0.42 11.08
CA PHE A 44 -4.81 -0.37 11.64
C PHE A 44 -4.83 -0.35 13.19
N PRO A 45 -3.77 -0.86 13.84
CA PRO A 45 -2.66 -1.62 13.26
C PRO A 45 -3.11 -3.01 12.81
N ARG A 46 -2.58 -3.50 11.69
CA ARG A 46 -2.92 -4.81 11.15
C ARG A 46 -1.67 -5.62 10.81
N ASP A 47 -1.75 -6.91 11.03
CA ASP A 47 -0.68 -7.81 10.63
C ASP A 47 -0.71 -8.10 9.12
N LYS A 48 0.46 -8.39 8.57
CA LYS A 48 0.67 -8.81 7.18
C LYS A 48 1.86 -9.74 7.10
N ILE A 49 1.64 -10.97 6.65
CA ILE A 49 2.71 -11.94 6.43
C ILE A 49 3.72 -11.36 5.42
N CYS A 50 4.94 -11.12 5.89
CA CYS A 50 6.06 -10.58 5.11
C CYS A 50 7.35 -10.75 5.93
N GLY A 51 8.51 -10.68 5.27
CA GLY A 51 9.81 -10.83 5.91
C GLY A 51 10.31 -9.61 6.70
N ASP A 52 9.50 -8.57 6.91
CA ASP A 52 9.80 -7.38 7.74
C ASP A 52 11.11 -6.64 7.38
N GLY A 53 11.84 -7.11 6.38
CA GLY A 53 13.12 -6.56 5.95
C GLY A 53 12.93 -5.39 4.98
N LEU A 54 13.72 -4.35 5.19
CA LEU A 54 13.75 -3.13 4.38
C LEU A 54 15.13 -2.97 3.76
N THR A 55 15.18 -2.88 2.43
CA THR A 55 16.39 -2.60 1.70
C THR A 55 16.83 -1.15 1.88
N PRO A 56 18.10 -0.78 1.57
CA PRO A 56 18.54 0.61 1.58
C PRO A 56 17.65 1.56 0.77
N ALA A 57 17.13 1.13 -0.37
CA ALA A 57 16.20 1.90 -1.17
C ALA A 57 14.87 2.17 -0.44
N ALA A 58 14.32 1.14 0.23
CA ALA A 58 13.12 1.31 1.03
C ALA A 58 13.36 2.26 2.22
N VAL A 59 14.51 2.15 2.88
CA VAL A 59 14.90 3.07 3.97
C VAL A 59 15.04 4.50 3.47
N HIS A 60 15.62 4.70 2.28
CA HIS A 60 15.72 6.02 1.65
C HIS A 60 14.34 6.66 1.48
N GLU A 61 13.36 5.91 0.96
CA GLU A 61 11.99 6.40 0.79
C GLU A 61 11.32 6.74 2.12
N LEU A 62 11.50 5.92 3.15
CA LEU A 62 10.99 6.22 4.50
C LEU A 62 11.53 7.55 5.04
N ILE A 63 12.83 7.77 4.88
CA ILE A 63 13.49 9.03 5.29
C ILE A 63 12.93 10.21 4.47
N ALA A 64 12.81 10.05 3.15
CA ALA A 64 12.28 11.08 2.27
C ALA A 64 10.81 11.44 2.60
N MET A 65 10.02 10.44 3.02
CA MET A 65 8.65 10.65 3.51
C MET A 65 8.59 11.24 4.93
N GLY A 66 9.73 11.35 5.63
CA GLY A 66 9.80 11.82 7.02
C GLY A 66 9.20 10.85 8.03
N VAL A 67 9.28 9.55 7.77
CA VAL A 67 8.88 8.52 8.74
C VAL A 67 9.90 8.50 9.88
N ASP A 68 9.43 8.56 11.12
CA ASP A 68 10.31 8.39 12.28
C ASP A 68 10.75 6.92 12.39
N THR A 69 12.04 6.71 12.14
CA THR A 69 12.70 5.39 12.23
C THR A 69 13.52 5.23 13.52
N THR A 70 13.31 6.08 14.51
CA THR A 70 14.03 6.01 15.79
C THR A 70 13.77 4.64 16.45
N GLY A 71 14.85 4.01 16.88
CA GLY A 71 14.79 2.69 17.53
C GLY A 71 14.54 1.50 16.61
N TRP A 72 14.43 1.71 15.28
CA TRP A 72 14.33 0.58 14.35
C TRP A 72 15.67 -0.12 14.20
N MET A 73 15.64 -1.44 14.06
CA MET A 73 16.85 -2.24 13.91
C MET A 73 17.48 -2.03 12.54
N ARG A 74 18.76 -1.65 12.51
CA ARG A 74 19.54 -1.55 11.27
C ARG A 74 20.23 -2.87 10.97
N ASN A 75 20.35 -3.21 9.69
CA ASN A 75 21.11 -4.36 9.21
C ASN A 75 22.11 -3.92 8.13
N ARG A 76 23.21 -4.67 8.00
CA ARG A 76 24.30 -4.39 7.06
C ARG A 76 24.15 -5.11 5.73
N GLY A 77 23.26 -6.09 5.66
CA GLY A 77 23.15 -6.93 4.47
C GLY A 77 22.22 -8.10 4.70
N LEU A 78 22.38 -9.12 3.88
CA LEU A 78 21.61 -10.35 3.88
C LEU A 78 22.52 -11.56 4.15
N THR A 79 21.99 -12.53 4.86
CA THR A 79 22.58 -13.86 4.96
C THR A 79 21.65 -14.85 4.26
N VAL A 80 22.15 -15.50 3.24
CA VAL A 80 21.41 -16.54 2.49
C VAL A 80 21.96 -17.91 2.92
N ILE A 81 21.09 -18.78 3.36
CA ILE A 81 21.42 -20.14 3.82
C ILE A 81 20.63 -21.13 2.95
N GLY A 82 21.33 -22.03 2.28
CA GLY A 82 20.69 -23.06 1.45
C GLY A 82 21.70 -24.00 0.82
N GLY A 83 21.28 -25.22 0.48
CA GLY A 83 22.14 -26.21 -0.18
C GLY A 83 23.43 -26.57 0.58
N GLY A 84 23.45 -26.44 1.91
CA GLY A 84 24.66 -26.64 2.73
C GLY A 84 25.64 -25.47 2.74
N HIS A 85 25.28 -24.34 2.12
CA HIS A 85 26.10 -23.14 2.04
C HIS A 85 25.49 -21.98 2.80
N THR A 86 26.34 -21.08 3.29
CA THR A 86 25.97 -19.80 3.88
C THR A 86 26.73 -18.69 3.15
N VAL A 87 25.99 -17.70 2.62
CA VAL A 87 26.57 -16.55 1.93
C VAL A 87 26.13 -15.28 2.64
N HIS A 88 27.10 -14.47 3.06
CA HIS A 88 26.87 -13.14 3.62
C HIS A 88 27.08 -12.10 2.51
N MET A 89 26.11 -11.24 2.33
CA MET A 89 26.14 -10.16 1.33
C MET A 89 25.87 -8.84 2.01
N ASP A 90 26.88 -7.99 2.13
CA ASP A 90 26.69 -6.64 2.61
C ASP A 90 25.92 -5.79 1.57
N TRP A 91 25.20 -4.79 2.04
CA TRP A 91 24.60 -3.82 1.14
C TRP A 91 25.70 -3.09 0.37
N PRO A 92 25.57 -2.96 -0.97
CA PRO A 92 26.56 -2.25 -1.76
C PRO A 92 26.61 -0.78 -1.33
N ASP A 93 27.83 -0.23 -1.29
CA ASP A 93 28.03 1.19 -1.04
C ASP A 93 27.55 2.01 -2.25
N GLN A 94 26.51 2.82 -2.05
CA GLN A 94 25.88 3.65 -3.07
C GLN A 94 25.75 5.08 -2.55
N LYS A 95 26.25 6.05 -3.35
CA LYS A 95 26.24 7.46 -2.97
C LYS A 95 24.86 8.04 -2.67
N SER A 96 23.80 7.51 -3.30
CA SER A 96 22.43 8.02 -3.21
C SER A 96 21.55 7.29 -2.20
N LEU A 97 22.01 6.19 -1.62
CA LEU A 97 21.24 5.37 -0.69
C LEU A 97 21.99 5.22 0.65
N PRO A 98 21.27 5.04 1.77
CA PRO A 98 21.92 4.70 3.04
C PRO A 98 22.64 3.35 2.90
N GLY A 99 23.84 3.23 3.50
CA GLY A 99 24.64 1.99 3.50
C GLY A 99 24.08 0.89 4.42
N TYR A 100 22.78 0.94 4.74
CA TYR A 100 22.12 -0.01 5.65
C TYR A 100 20.66 -0.24 5.24
N GLY A 101 20.18 -1.42 5.54
CA GLY A 101 18.77 -1.73 5.57
C GLY A 101 18.20 -1.59 6.98
N MET A 102 16.92 -1.83 7.13
CA MET A 102 16.25 -1.87 8.44
C MET A 102 15.32 -3.07 8.56
N THR A 103 14.89 -3.34 9.78
CA THR A 103 13.83 -4.32 10.07
C THR A 103 12.76 -3.66 10.93
N ARG A 104 11.51 -3.82 10.51
CA ARG A 104 10.35 -3.37 11.28
C ARG A 104 9.15 -4.24 10.96
N ALA A 105 8.44 -4.69 12.01
CA ALA A 105 7.22 -5.46 11.84
C ALA A 105 6.21 -4.72 10.95
N ARG A 106 5.60 -5.44 10.00
CA ARG A 106 4.65 -4.87 9.04
C ARG A 106 3.47 -4.19 9.70
N MET A 107 3.07 -4.65 10.87
CA MET A 107 2.00 -4.02 11.66
C MET A 107 2.31 -2.55 11.96
N ASP A 108 3.54 -2.27 12.39
CA ASP A 108 3.96 -0.91 12.73
C ASP A 108 4.34 -0.11 11.48
N LEU A 109 5.07 -0.73 10.55
CA LEU A 109 5.51 -0.09 9.30
C LEU A 109 4.33 0.41 8.47
N ASP A 110 3.35 -0.47 8.20
CA ASP A 110 2.21 -0.14 7.37
C ASP A 110 1.37 0.97 8.02
N HIS A 111 1.20 0.92 9.35
CA HIS A 111 0.48 1.96 10.08
C HIS A 111 1.21 3.32 10.03
N ALA A 112 2.53 3.33 10.26
CA ALA A 112 3.33 4.56 10.17
C ALA A 112 3.25 5.19 8.77
N LEU A 113 3.33 4.39 7.70
CA LEU A 113 3.20 4.86 6.32
C LEU A 113 1.81 5.42 6.03
N ALA A 114 0.75 4.75 6.50
CA ALA A 114 -0.61 5.23 6.34
C ALA A 114 -0.84 6.56 7.07
N GLN A 115 -0.29 6.72 8.27
CA GLN A 115 -0.33 7.98 9.01
C GLN A 115 0.39 9.10 8.24
N ARG A 116 1.57 8.83 7.68
CA ARG A 116 2.28 9.82 6.84
C ARG A 116 1.46 10.25 5.63
N ALA A 117 0.72 9.32 5.00
CA ALA A 117 -0.19 9.67 3.91
C ALA A 117 -1.32 10.60 4.37
N VAL A 118 -1.91 10.33 5.54
CA VAL A 118 -2.96 11.18 6.14
C VAL A 118 -2.41 12.56 6.49
N GLU A 119 -1.24 12.65 7.10
CA GLU A 119 -0.57 13.92 7.43
C GLU A 119 -0.23 14.75 6.18
N ALA A 120 0.00 14.08 5.05
CA ALA A 120 0.21 14.74 3.76
C ALA A 120 -1.11 15.24 3.11
N GLY A 121 -2.27 14.88 3.66
CA GLY A 121 -3.59 15.30 3.19
C GLY A 121 -4.45 14.20 2.56
N ALA A 122 -3.98 12.94 2.48
CA ALA A 122 -4.80 11.85 1.97
C ALA A 122 -5.94 11.49 2.95
N ARG A 123 -7.11 11.18 2.41
CA ARG A 123 -8.29 10.75 3.18
C ARG A 123 -8.29 9.22 3.30
N LEU A 124 -7.87 8.70 4.45
CA LEU A 124 -7.84 7.26 4.72
C LEU A 124 -9.20 6.76 5.23
N TYR A 125 -9.70 5.69 4.63
CA TYR A 125 -10.87 4.95 5.08
C TYR A 125 -10.49 3.49 5.35
N GLU A 126 -10.57 3.10 6.60
CA GLU A 126 -10.28 1.75 7.09
C GLU A 126 -11.55 0.89 7.20
N GLY A 127 -11.39 -0.43 7.13
CA GLY A 127 -12.52 -1.37 7.16
C GLY A 127 -13.36 -1.33 5.88
N VAL A 128 -12.78 -0.86 4.78
CA VAL A 128 -13.44 -0.66 3.49
C VAL A 128 -12.86 -1.59 2.43
N THR A 129 -13.68 -2.49 1.93
CA THR A 129 -13.29 -3.45 0.89
C THR A 129 -13.75 -2.97 -0.48
N VAL A 130 -12.83 -2.78 -1.41
CA VAL A 130 -13.17 -2.56 -2.82
C VAL A 130 -13.67 -3.86 -3.43
N ILE A 131 -14.85 -3.82 -4.03
CA ILE A 131 -15.56 -4.98 -4.56
C ILE A 131 -15.67 -4.98 -6.09
N GLY A 132 -15.36 -3.86 -6.74
CA GLY A 132 -15.37 -3.76 -8.21
C GLY A 132 -14.95 -2.40 -8.71
N ALA A 133 -14.65 -2.32 -10.01
CA ALA A 133 -14.40 -1.07 -10.72
C ALA A 133 -15.72 -0.46 -11.22
N ILE A 134 -15.76 0.86 -11.29
CA ILE A 134 -16.76 1.62 -12.03
C ILE A 134 -16.14 1.99 -13.37
N GLN A 135 -16.77 1.58 -14.46
CA GLN A 135 -16.32 1.90 -15.82
C GLN A 135 -17.33 2.83 -16.50
N ASP A 136 -16.84 3.70 -17.35
CA ASP A 136 -17.68 4.50 -18.25
C ASP A 136 -18.07 3.73 -19.53
N GLY A 137 -18.80 4.40 -20.42
CA GLY A 137 -19.25 3.79 -21.68
C GLY A 137 -18.13 3.39 -22.65
N SER A 138 -16.89 3.84 -22.44
CA SER A 138 -15.71 3.47 -23.21
C SER A 138 -14.93 2.29 -22.59
N GLY A 139 -15.32 1.83 -21.40
CA GLY A 139 -14.61 0.83 -20.63
C GLY A 139 -13.48 1.39 -19.76
N ARG A 140 -13.30 2.72 -19.70
CA ARG A 140 -12.31 3.34 -18.82
C ARG A 140 -12.78 3.25 -17.37
N VAL A 141 -11.86 2.90 -16.47
CA VAL A 141 -12.12 2.91 -15.02
C VAL A 141 -12.20 4.36 -14.54
N VAL A 142 -13.35 4.73 -13.96
CA VAL A 142 -13.66 6.08 -13.44
C VAL A 142 -14.03 6.07 -11.96
N GLY A 143 -13.67 5.00 -11.26
CA GLY A 143 -13.91 4.86 -9.83
C GLY A 143 -13.97 3.41 -9.38
N VAL A 144 -14.37 3.21 -8.13
CA VAL A 144 -14.53 1.89 -7.52
C VAL A 144 -15.83 1.81 -6.73
N GLN A 145 -16.38 0.59 -6.62
CA GLN A 145 -17.41 0.23 -5.67
C GLN A 145 -16.73 -0.24 -4.38
N ALA A 146 -17.02 0.41 -3.28
CA ALA A 146 -16.45 0.13 -1.98
C ALA A 146 -17.54 -0.31 -1.00
N LYS A 147 -17.24 -1.34 -0.20
CA LYS A 147 -18.14 -1.89 0.81
C LYS A 147 -17.55 -1.68 2.19
N SER A 148 -18.30 -1.03 3.08
CA SER A 148 -18.00 -0.86 4.51
C SER A 148 -19.01 -1.61 5.38
N GLY A 149 -18.59 -2.00 6.59
CA GLY A 149 -19.43 -2.76 7.51
C GLY A 149 -19.51 -4.26 7.21
N ARG A 150 -20.28 -5.00 8.02
CA ARG A 150 -20.43 -6.46 7.92
C ARG A 150 -21.91 -6.88 7.99
N GLY A 151 -22.23 -7.98 7.34
CA GLY A 151 -23.56 -8.58 7.37
C GLY A 151 -24.65 -7.64 6.85
N LYS A 152 -25.78 -7.54 7.57
CA LYS A 152 -26.94 -6.72 7.20
C LYS A 152 -26.68 -5.20 7.30
N ASN A 153 -25.63 -4.80 8.02
CA ASN A 153 -25.25 -3.38 8.18
C ASN A 153 -24.16 -2.95 7.18
N ALA A 154 -23.87 -3.78 6.19
CA ALA A 154 -22.92 -3.43 5.15
C ALA A 154 -23.53 -2.41 4.18
N THR A 155 -22.81 -1.33 3.94
CA THR A 155 -23.17 -0.28 2.99
C THR A 155 -22.21 -0.32 1.79
N THR A 156 -22.73 -0.04 0.60
CA THR A 156 -21.91 0.10 -0.61
C THR A 156 -21.91 1.55 -1.02
N THR A 157 -20.71 2.08 -1.27
CA THR A 157 -20.45 3.45 -1.67
C THR A 157 -19.77 3.46 -3.03
N SER A 158 -20.20 4.35 -3.92
CA SER A 158 -19.48 4.65 -5.17
C SER A 158 -18.42 5.70 -4.89
N VAL A 159 -17.17 5.39 -5.18
CA VAL A 159 -16.05 6.33 -5.06
C VAL A 159 -15.54 6.62 -6.47
N ARG A 160 -15.83 7.81 -6.98
CA ARG A 160 -15.42 8.24 -8.32
C ARG A 160 -14.06 8.91 -8.30
N ALA A 161 -13.27 8.69 -9.34
CA ALA A 161 -11.97 9.33 -9.49
C ALA A 161 -11.52 9.37 -10.96
N SER A 162 -10.69 10.35 -11.30
CA SER A 162 -10.04 10.41 -12.61
C SER A 162 -9.02 9.27 -12.81
N ILE A 163 -8.38 8.85 -11.72
CA ILE A 163 -7.38 7.77 -11.69
C ILE A 163 -7.68 6.82 -10.53
N VAL A 164 -7.56 5.54 -10.80
CA VAL A 164 -7.64 4.48 -9.78
C VAL A 164 -6.31 3.70 -9.76
N VAL A 165 -5.68 3.63 -8.59
CA VAL A 165 -4.44 2.88 -8.37
C VAL A 165 -4.78 1.62 -7.57
N ASP A 166 -4.53 0.44 -8.15
CA ASP A 166 -4.65 -0.83 -7.43
C ASP A 166 -3.32 -1.18 -6.77
N ALA A 167 -3.25 -0.97 -5.46
CA ALA A 167 -2.14 -1.32 -4.57
C ALA A 167 -2.52 -2.49 -3.64
N GLY A 168 -3.43 -3.36 -4.06
CA GLY A 168 -3.96 -4.50 -3.30
C GLY A 168 -2.94 -5.61 -3.01
N GLY A 169 -1.71 -5.47 -3.50
CA GLY A 169 -0.61 -6.43 -3.29
C GLY A 169 -0.82 -7.72 -4.09
N VAL A 170 -0.32 -8.83 -3.57
CA VAL A 170 -0.37 -10.15 -4.24
C VAL A 170 -1.80 -10.57 -4.62
N ALA A 171 -2.80 -10.10 -3.88
CA ALA A 171 -4.21 -10.40 -4.13
C ALA A 171 -4.96 -9.22 -4.78
N ALA A 172 -4.31 -8.47 -5.69
CA ALA A 172 -4.86 -7.33 -6.42
C ALA A 172 -6.18 -7.68 -7.16
N ARG A 173 -7.26 -7.83 -6.41
CA ARG A 173 -8.56 -8.32 -6.92
C ARG A 173 -9.19 -7.39 -7.94
N LEU A 174 -8.91 -6.10 -7.84
CA LEU A 174 -9.44 -5.13 -8.79
C LEU A 174 -8.82 -5.34 -10.17
N ALA A 175 -7.49 -5.45 -10.26
CA ALA A 175 -6.79 -5.74 -11.51
C ALA A 175 -7.22 -7.09 -12.11
N THR A 176 -7.33 -8.13 -11.26
CA THR A 176 -7.82 -9.46 -11.66
C THR A 176 -9.23 -9.38 -12.23
N SER A 177 -10.15 -8.65 -11.60
CA SER A 177 -11.54 -8.51 -12.06
C SER A 177 -11.67 -7.78 -13.40
N LEU A 178 -10.66 -6.99 -13.77
CA LEU A 178 -10.56 -6.29 -15.05
C LEU A 178 -9.84 -7.12 -16.14
N GLY A 179 -9.40 -8.34 -15.82
CA GLY A 179 -8.66 -9.19 -16.76
C GLY A 179 -7.24 -8.70 -17.06
N LEU A 180 -6.67 -7.85 -16.19
CA LEU A 180 -5.33 -7.30 -16.37
C LEU A 180 -4.23 -8.27 -15.94
N GLU A 181 -4.57 -9.45 -15.42
CA GLU A 181 -3.61 -10.49 -15.09
C GLU A 181 -2.98 -11.07 -16.36
N LYS A 182 -1.66 -11.04 -16.42
CA LYS A 182 -0.93 -11.90 -17.37
C LYS A 182 -0.82 -13.30 -16.76
N LYS A 183 -1.36 -14.32 -17.44
CA LYS A 183 -1.04 -15.72 -17.11
C LYS A 183 0.47 -15.90 -17.26
N MET A 184 1.19 -15.92 -16.15
CA MET A 184 2.62 -16.16 -16.14
C MET A 184 2.87 -17.66 -16.00
N ASN A 185 3.45 -18.29 -17.03
CA ASN A 185 3.95 -19.66 -16.98
C ASN A 185 5.29 -19.75 -16.23
N ARG A 186 5.53 -18.87 -15.26
CA ARG A 186 6.75 -18.87 -14.44
C ARG A 186 6.39 -19.28 -13.02
N PRO A 187 7.18 -20.16 -12.40
CA PRO A 187 7.02 -20.42 -10.97
C PRO A 187 7.22 -19.11 -10.20
N MET A 188 6.30 -18.83 -9.27
CA MET A 188 6.49 -17.74 -8.32
C MET A 188 7.46 -18.21 -7.25
N GLY A 189 8.54 -17.45 -7.04
CA GLY A 189 9.47 -17.63 -5.96
C GLY A 189 8.99 -16.99 -4.67
#